data_dcfd0fb29e117bfed2dbc16872c3dd53
#
_entry.id   dcfd0fb29e117bfed2dbc16872c3dd53
#
_cell.length_a   1.000
_cell.length_b   1.000
_cell.length_c   1.000
_cell.angle_alpha   90.00
_cell.angle_beta   90.00
_cell.angle_gamma   90.00
#
_symmetry.space_group_name_H-M   'P 1'
#
loop_
_entity.id
_entity.type
_entity.pdbx_description
1 polymer ?
#
loop_
_entity_poly.entity_id
_entity_poly.type
_entity_poly.pdbx_seq_one_letter_code
_entity_poly.pdbx_strand_id
1 'polypeptide(L)'
;MTIRNKSKVEIGVVPTHLMFVGALAPDESGKLPRTRSGDLKIVSGMRLLCRTSPVKLNNVQVTLFPGTDAKDLDDMFKGFRALKLNVHLIMMVGGANPLNPKDEDAVVGMLNSGLEVAKKYKVKHVSSTSFEEWLAGKKLKGKAFDNAVKQVIKVHARCFKESGLAKSSIEAWHMEFLRGVEFQNFTNAAKAATVVKGINKKIKKKFFKVMIDAAHCGDSDLSMEENEKVIKDLAKNDALGIFHASAKTTRGCLSTDDGWIGALLAAYAPTGKLKHVFVELFHHQDPALAPLRKAVKGHGVNTTDGRTYNKAVTDGVIDVAHRLNNLASRKLIA
;
A
#
# COMPACT_ATOMS: atom_id res chain seq x y z
N MET A 1 24.70 14.20 -7.60
CA MET A 1 24.58 13.40 -8.85
C MET A 1 23.13 12.96 -9.00
N THR A 2 22.48 13.17 -10.15
CA THR A 2 21.08 12.78 -10.38
C THR A 2 21.03 11.39 -11.00
N ILE A 3 20.22 10.50 -10.46
CA ILE A 3 19.97 9.16 -11.00
C ILE A 3 18.68 9.23 -11.81
N ARG A 4 18.78 9.09 -13.12
CA ARG A 4 17.61 9.08 -14.00
C ARG A 4 16.98 7.70 -13.99
N ASN A 5 15.69 7.63 -13.71
CA ASN A 5 14.88 6.44 -14.00
C ASN A 5 14.71 6.33 -15.53
N LYS A 6 15.21 5.26 -16.14
CA LYS A 6 15.15 5.01 -17.58
C LYS A 6 13.86 4.35 -18.03
N SER A 7 13.03 3.87 -17.09
CA SER A 7 11.75 3.25 -17.37
C SER A 7 10.61 4.25 -17.32
N LYS A 8 9.44 3.84 -17.83
CA LYS A 8 8.17 4.56 -17.67
C LYS A 8 7.48 4.27 -16.33
N VAL A 9 8.06 3.41 -15.50
CA VAL A 9 7.52 3.07 -14.18
C VAL A 9 7.72 4.24 -13.24
N GLU A 10 6.67 4.70 -12.63
CA GLU A 10 6.72 5.79 -11.65
C GLU A 10 7.14 5.29 -10.28
N ILE A 11 8.06 6.02 -9.65
CA ILE A 11 8.55 5.71 -8.30
C ILE A 11 7.84 6.62 -7.30
N GLY A 12 7.31 6.01 -6.25
CA GLY A 12 6.69 6.67 -5.12
C GLY A 12 7.24 6.19 -3.79
N VAL A 13 6.74 6.78 -2.72
CA VAL A 13 7.05 6.38 -1.34
C VAL A 13 5.80 6.33 -0.49
N VAL A 14 5.81 5.48 0.54
CA VAL A 14 4.85 5.48 1.65
C VAL A 14 5.52 6.24 2.80
N PRO A 15 5.20 7.52 3.02
CA PRO A 15 6.02 8.42 3.85
C PRO A 15 5.61 8.47 5.32
N THR A 16 4.99 7.45 5.86
CA THR A 16 4.30 7.43 7.16
C THR A 16 5.12 8.01 8.32
N HIS A 17 6.45 7.92 8.25
CA HIS A 17 7.36 8.30 9.34
C HIS A 17 8.37 9.40 8.97
N LEU A 18 8.22 10.05 7.81
CA LEU A 18 9.11 11.14 7.43
C LEU A 18 9.04 12.32 8.42
N MET A 19 10.21 12.71 8.93
CA MET A 19 10.45 13.71 9.97
C MET A 19 9.94 13.35 11.37
N PHE A 20 9.02 12.38 11.51
CA PHE A 20 8.39 12.11 12.78
C PHE A 20 7.62 10.78 12.73
N VAL A 21 7.77 9.93 13.73
CA VAL A 21 6.97 8.71 13.88
C VAL A 21 5.50 9.09 14.09
N GLY A 22 4.61 8.55 13.24
CA GLY A 22 3.19 8.90 13.27
C GLY A 22 2.84 10.21 12.56
N ALA A 23 3.63 10.63 11.57
CA ALA A 23 3.42 11.90 10.84
C ALA A 23 2.04 12.05 10.17
N LEU A 24 1.31 10.96 9.97
CA LEU A 24 -0.06 10.93 9.43
C LEU A 24 -1.13 10.60 10.48
N ALA A 25 -0.74 10.27 11.72
CA ALA A 25 -1.68 9.98 12.79
C ALA A 25 -2.29 11.29 13.33
N PRO A 26 -3.61 11.51 13.22
CA PRO A 26 -4.26 12.67 13.81
C PRO A 26 -4.31 12.55 15.33
N ASP A 27 -4.38 13.68 16.00
CA ASP A 27 -4.68 13.74 17.42
C ASP A 27 -6.19 13.53 17.69
N GLU A 28 -6.61 13.62 18.96
CA GLU A 28 -8.00 13.44 19.37
C GLU A 28 -8.98 14.46 18.73
N SER A 29 -8.47 15.61 18.28
CA SER A 29 -9.25 16.63 17.55
C SER A 29 -9.23 16.43 16.03
N GLY A 30 -8.58 15.38 15.54
CA GLY A 30 -8.41 15.09 14.12
C GLY A 30 -7.28 15.85 13.43
N LYS A 31 -6.47 16.61 14.17
CA LYS A 31 -5.38 17.42 13.62
C LYS A 31 -4.13 16.61 13.32
N LEU A 32 -3.58 16.82 12.14
CA LEU A 32 -2.31 16.22 11.76
C LEU A 32 -1.12 16.96 12.38
N PRO A 33 -0.02 16.26 12.70
CA PRO A 33 1.17 16.86 13.29
C PRO A 33 1.78 17.96 12.42
N ARG A 34 2.12 19.09 13.04
CA ARG A 34 2.71 20.25 12.38
C ARG A 34 4.12 20.55 12.90
N THR A 35 4.93 21.19 12.05
CA THR A 35 6.22 21.77 12.41
C THR A 35 6.03 23.05 13.25
N ARG A 36 7.12 23.56 13.81
CA ARG A 36 7.08 24.86 14.50
C ARG A 36 6.68 26.04 13.59
N SER A 37 6.90 25.92 12.28
CA SER A 37 6.48 26.92 11.28
C SER A 37 5.01 26.76 10.83
N GLY A 38 4.28 25.79 11.39
CA GLY A 38 2.87 25.55 11.06
C GLY A 38 2.63 24.64 9.85
N ASP A 39 3.66 24.24 9.11
CA ASP A 39 3.53 23.29 8.01
C ASP A 39 3.19 21.89 8.53
N LEU A 40 2.42 21.10 7.78
CA LEU A 40 2.24 19.67 8.08
C LEU A 40 3.57 18.95 8.03
N LYS A 41 3.89 18.15 9.07
CA LYS A 41 5.16 17.40 9.14
C LYS A 41 5.34 16.47 7.95
N ILE A 42 4.26 15.81 7.51
CA ILE A 42 4.30 14.92 6.35
C ILE A 42 4.65 15.64 5.04
N VAL A 43 4.11 16.84 4.82
CA VAL A 43 4.42 17.67 3.64
C VAL A 43 5.85 18.18 3.71
N SER A 44 6.30 18.63 4.88
CA SER A 44 7.68 19.08 5.10
C SER A 44 8.69 17.95 4.89
N GLY A 45 8.38 16.74 5.36
CA GLY A 45 9.19 15.55 5.14
C GLY A 45 9.30 15.19 3.66
N MET A 46 8.18 15.20 2.94
CA MET A 46 8.19 14.95 1.49
C MET A 46 8.94 16.05 0.72
N ARG A 47 8.80 17.31 1.11
CA ARG A 47 9.58 18.43 0.52
C ARG A 47 11.07 18.21 0.70
N LEU A 48 11.50 17.81 1.89
CA LEU A 48 12.90 17.47 2.16
C LEU A 48 13.36 16.29 1.30
N LEU A 49 12.60 15.20 1.28
CA LEU A 49 12.94 14.02 0.49
C LEU A 49 13.04 14.34 -1.01
N CYS A 50 12.07 15.05 -1.59
CA CYS A 50 12.10 15.45 -3.00
C CYS A 50 13.31 16.33 -3.35
N ARG A 51 13.76 17.17 -2.40
CA ARG A 51 14.95 18.05 -2.58
C ARG A 51 16.26 17.29 -2.47
N THR A 52 16.34 16.29 -1.60
CA THR A 52 17.61 15.58 -1.28
C THR A 52 17.76 14.28 -2.05
N SER A 53 16.67 13.68 -2.52
CA SER A 53 16.73 12.45 -3.33
C SER A 53 17.41 12.71 -4.69
N PRO A 54 18.37 11.90 -5.08
CA PRO A 54 18.94 11.96 -6.42
C PRO A 54 18.02 11.40 -7.50
N VAL A 55 16.93 10.72 -7.11
CA VAL A 55 15.92 10.15 -7.99
C VAL A 55 14.66 11.00 -7.91
N LYS A 56 14.07 11.32 -9.05
CA LYS A 56 12.78 12.02 -9.10
C LYS A 56 11.67 11.11 -8.58
N LEU A 57 10.91 11.59 -7.60
CA LEU A 57 9.67 10.97 -7.14
C LEU A 57 8.49 11.47 -7.96
N ASN A 58 7.56 10.57 -8.27
CA ASN A 58 6.34 10.86 -9.03
C ASN A 58 5.10 10.77 -8.15
N ASN A 59 5.12 9.88 -7.16
CA ASN A 59 3.96 9.52 -6.37
C ASN A 59 4.24 9.57 -4.87
N VAL A 60 3.19 9.78 -4.11
CA VAL A 60 3.15 9.60 -2.66
C VAL A 60 1.91 8.78 -2.31
N GLN A 61 2.05 7.78 -1.44
CA GLN A 61 0.93 6.98 -0.96
C GLN A 61 0.74 7.22 0.53
N VAL A 62 -0.41 7.77 0.89
CA VAL A 62 -0.68 8.22 2.25
C VAL A 62 -1.87 7.51 2.86
N THR A 63 -1.73 7.12 4.13
CA THR A 63 -2.81 6.55 4.91
C THR A 63 -3.78 7.65 5.33
N LEU A 64 -5.06 7.44 5.07
CA LEU A 64 -6.14 8.27 5.56
C LEU A 64 -6.69 7.65 6.85
N PHE A 65 -6.57 8.36 7.94
CA PHE A 65 -7.21 7.98 9.19
C PHE A 65 -8.60 8.60 9.28
N PRO A 66 -9.62 7.85 9.73
CA PRO A 66 -10.95 8.40 9.99
C PRO A 66 -10.89 9.59 10.94
N GLY A 67 -11.69 10.62 10.69
CA GLY A 67 -11.74 11.81 11.53
C GLY A 67 -10.63 12.85 11.28
N THR A 68 -9.74 12.64 10.32
CA THR A 68 -8.74 13.65 9.94
C THR A 68 -9.42 14.95 9.54
N ASP A 69 -8.96 16.07 10.13
CA ASP A 69 -9.52 17.41 9.91
C ASP A 69 -9.50 17.82 8.42
N ALA A 70 -10.60 18.40 7.98
CA ALA A 70 -10.79 18.75 6.57
C ALA A 70 -9.77 19.81 6.07
N LYS A 71 -9.38 20.77 6.93
CA LYS A 71 -8.38 21.77 6.57
C LYS A 71 -7.00 21.15 6.47
N ASP A 72 -6.67 20.19 7.33
CA ASP A 72 -5.39 19.48 7.27
C ASP A 72 -5.31 18.58 6.02
N LEU A 73 -6.42 18.00 5.60
CA LEU A 73 -6.50 17.31 4.31
C LEU A 73 -6.28 18.29 3.14
N ASP A 74 -6.96 19.45 3.13
CA ASP A 74 -6.76 20.46 2.09
C ASP A 74 -5.29 20.92 2.02
N ASP A 75 -4.66 21.21 3.19
CA ASP A 75 -3.24 21.60 3.28
C ASP A 75 -2.32 20.47 2.78
N MET A 76 -2.59 19.22 3.13
CA MET A 76 -1.81 18.06 2.71
C MET A 76 -1.85 17.86 1.19
N PHE A 77 -3.05 17.82 0.61
CA PHE A 77 -3.20 17.64 -0.84
C PHE A 77 -2.64 18.83 -1.62
N LYS A 78 -2.81 20.07 -1.14
CA LYS A 78 -2.19 21.26 -1.71
C LYS A 78 -0.67 21.17 -1.68
N GLY A 79 -0.11 20.74 -0.54
CA GLY A 79 1.33 20.56 -0.36
C GLY A 79 1.92 19.54 -1.33
N PHE A 80 1.29 18.37 -1.49
CA PHE A 80 1.77 17.36 -2.43
C PHE A 80 1.64 17.77 -3.90
N ARG A 81 0.57 18.48 -4.27
CA ARG A 81 0.44 19.06 -5.61
C ARG A 81 1.54 20.09 -5.92
N ALA A 82 1.90 20.94 -4.94
CA ALA A 82 3.00 21.89 -5.09
C ALA A 82 4.35 21.20 -5.31
N LEU A 83 4.51 19.98 -4.78
CA LEU A 83 5.66 19.11 -5.03
C LEU A 83 5.57 18.30 -6.33
N LYS A 84 4.47 18.46 -7.09
CA LYS A 84 4.18 17.71 -8.32
C LYS A 84 4.11 16.19 -8.11
N LEU A 85 3.58 15.78 -6.95
CA LEU A 85 3.37 14.38 -6.60
C LEU A 85 1.92 13.99 -6.85
N ASN A 86 1.71 12.85 -7.51
CA ASN A 86 0.41 12.19 -7.57
C ASN A 86 0.14 11.50 -6.23
N VAL A 87 -1.04 11.70 -5.68
CA VAL A 87 -1.43 11.08 -4.40
C VAL A 87 -2.17 9.78 -4.66
N HIS A 88 -1.71 8.71 -4.03
CA HIS A 88 -2.43 7.47 -3.82
C HIS A 88 -2.92 7.44 -2.38
N LEU A 89 -4.14 6.99 -2.13
CA LEU A 89 -4.75 7.03 -0.80
C LEU A 89 -4.95 5.62 -0.24
N ILE A 90 -4.43 5.36 0.96
CA ILE A 90 -4.69 4.12 1.70
C ILE A 90 -5.89 4.37 2.62
N MET A 91 -6.95 3.59 2.45
CA MET A 91 -8.13 3.63 3.31
C MET A 91 -8.00 2.54 4.38
N MET A 92 -8.22 2.93 5.63
CA MET A 92 -8.13 2.02 6.77
C MET A 92 -9.51 1.58 7.23
N VAL A 93 -9.60 0.32 7.65
CA VAL A 93 -10.73 -0.25 8.37
C VAL A 93 -10.23 -0.70 9.73
N GLY A 94 -10.85 -0.22 10.80
CA GLY A 94 -10.48 -0.58 12.17
C GLY A 94 -11.71 -0.67 13.07
N GLY A 95 -11.71 -1.61 14.03
CA GLY A 95 -12.83 -1.82 14.94
C GLY A 95 -14.08 -2.45 14.31
N ALA A 96 -13.95 -2.98 13.08
CA ALA A 96 -15.00 -3.74 12.40
C ALA A 96 -14.36 -4.79 11.50
N ASN A 97 -14.96 -5.96 11.39
CA ASN A 97 -14.39 -7.08 10.64
C ASN A 97 -15.10 -7.26 9.29
N PRO A 98 -14.39 -7.06 8.15
CA PRO A 98 -14.96 -7.27 6.81
C PRO A 98 -15.52 -8.67 6.55
N LEU A 99 -15.10 -9.67 7.35
CA LEU A 99 -15.61 -11.05 7.27
C LEU A 99 -16.94 -11.26 7.99
N ASN A 100 -17.29 -10.35 8.90
CA ASN A 100 -18.49 -10.47 9.72
C ASN A 100 -19.69 -9.77 9.05
N PRO A 101 -20.76 -10.50 8.68
CA PRO A 101 -21.95 -9.85 8.11
C PRO A 101 -22.60 -8.79 9.01
N LYS A 102 -22.41 -8.88 10.34
CA LYS A 102 -22.94 -7.89 11.29
C LYS A 102 -22.20 -6.55 11.24
N ASP A 103 -20.95 -6.56 10.79
CA ASP A 103 -20.11 -5.36 10.69
C ASP A 103 -20.15 -4.72 9.29
N GLU A 104 -20.94 -5.29 8.37
CA GLU A 104 -20.97 -4.86 6.96
C GLU A 104 -21.21 -3.36 6.80
N ASP A 105 -22.21 -2.80 7.50
CA ASP A 105 -22.54 -1.39 7.38
C ASP A 105 -21.43 -0.49 7.93
N ALA A 106 -20.81 -0.89 9.03
CA ALA A 106 -19.67 -0.15 9.61
C ALA A 106 -18.47 -0.14 8.65
N VAL A 107 -18.09 -1.29 8.09
CA VAL A 107 -17.01 -1.42 7.12
C VAL A 107 -17.29 -0.60 5.86
N VAL A 108 -18.51 -0.72 5.31
CA VAL A 108 -18.93 0.05 4.12
C VAL A 108 -18.90 1.54 4.40
N GLY A 109 -19.36 1.98 5.58
CA GLY A 109 -19.32 3.38 5.99
C GLY A 109 -17.89 3.94 6.03
N MET A 110 -16.94 3.21 6.65
CA MET A 110 -15.53 3.63 6.70
C MET A 110 -14.91 3.72 5.31
N LEU A 111 -15.10 2.71 4.47
CA LEU A 111 -14.55 2.70 3.11
C LEU A 111 -15.17 3.80 2.25
N ASN A 112 -16.49 4.00 2.31
CA ASN A 112 -17.17 5.06 1.58
C ASN A 112 -16.69 6.45 2.01
N SER A 113 -16.44 6.68 3.30
CA SER A 113 -15.86 7.93 3.80
C SER A 113 -14.49 8.21 3.14
N GLY A 114 -13.61 7.22 3.06
CA GLY A 114 -12.32 7.33 2.37
C GLY A 114 -12.49 7.60 0.87
N LEU A 115 -13.46 6.96 0.23
CA LEU A 115 -13.77 7.17 -1.19
C LEU A 115 -14.31 8.58 -1.48
N GLU A 116 -15.09 9.18 -0.57
CA GLU A 116 -15.51 10.58 -0.71
C GLU A 116 -14.32 11.54 -0.66
N VAL A 117 -13.36 11.32 0.25
CA VAL A 117 -12.10 12.08 0.27
C VAL A 117 -11.35 11.90 -1.05
N ALA A 118 -11.20 10.67 -1.53
CA ALA A 118 -10.52 10.39 -2.79
C ALA A 118 -11.18 11.11 -3.99
N LYS A 119 -12.50 11.12 -4.05
CA LYS A 119 -13.27 11.85 -5.08
C LYS A 119 -13.09 13.37 -4.97
N LYS A 120 -13.21 13.93 -3.75
CA LYS A 120 -13.03 15.37 -3.49
C LYS A 120 -11.69 15.86 -4.05
N TYR A 121 -10.62 15.11 -3.82
CA TYR A 121 -9.27 15.51 -4.25
C TYR A 121 -8.85 14.94 -5.59
N LYS A 122 -9.75 14.26 -6.32
CA LYS A 122 -9.50 13.66 -7.64
C LYS A 122 -8.35 12.65 -7.63
N VAL A 123 -8.26 11.88 -6.54
CA VAL A 123 -7.31 10.76 -6.43
C VAL A 123 -7.69 9.68 -7.43
N LYS A 124 -6.71 9.18 -8.19
CA LYS A 124 -6.94 8.16 -9.21
C LYS A 124 -6.83 6.73 -8.68
N HIS A 125 -6.01 6.54 -7.67
CA HIS A 125 -5.71 5.23 -7.11
C HIS A 125 -5.96 5.21 -5.61
N VAL A 126 -6.81 4.32 -5.16
CA VAL A 126 -7.02 4.04 -3.74
C VAL A 126 -6.54 2.63 -3.42
N SER A 127 -6.15 2.39 -2.18
CA SER A 127 -5.79 1.08 -1.67
C SER A 127 -6.40 0.84 -0.30
N SER A 128 -6.46 -0.42 0.12
CA SER A 128 -6.89 -0.80 1.46
C SER A 128 -6.42 -2.20 1.83
N THR A 129 -6.30 -2.48 3.13
CA THR A 129 -6.07 -3.80 3.71
C THR A 129 -7.38 -4.43 4.20
N SER A 130 -8.50 -4.13 3.55
CA SER A 130 -9.86 -4.42 4.01
C SER A 130 -10.36 -5.84 3.68
N PHE A 131 -9.48 -6.85 3.70
CA PHE A 131 -9.89 -8.25 3.59
C PHE A 131 -10.45 -8.80 4.91
N GLU A 132 -9.80 -8.50 6.02
CA GLU A 132 -10.18 -8.92 7.37
C GLU A 132 -9.67 -7.91 8.40
N GLU A 133 -10.12 -8.05 9.64
CA GLU A 133 -9.67 -7.19 10.73
C GLU A 133 -8.23 -7.50 11.12
N TRP A 134 -7.39 -6.46 11.24
CA TRP A 134 -5.99 -6.56 11.56
C TRP A 134 -5.77 -7.11 12.98
N LEU A 135 -4.95 -8.15 13.13
CA LEU A 135 -4.58 -8.84 14.38
C LEU A 135 -5.75 -9.46 15.17
N ALA A 136 -6.99 -9.44 14.66
CA ALA A 136 -8.17 -9.91 15.40
C ALA A 136 -8.80 -11.19 14.84
N GLY A 137 -8.34 -11.67 13.69
CA GLY A 137 -8.96 -12.77 12.96
C GLY A 137 -8.72 -14.15 13.57
N LYS A 138 -9.64 -15.09 13.26
CA LYS A 138 -9.46 -16.53 13.47
C LYS A 138 -9.30 -17.21 12.11
N LYS A 139 -8.44 -18.23 12.06
CA LYS A 139 -8.26 -19.01 10.81
C LYS A 139 -9.53 -19.78 10.46
N LEU A 140 -10.07 -19.50 9.30
CA LEU A 140 -11.26 -20.15 8.75
C LEU A 140 -10.87 -21.27 7.80
N LYS A 141 -11.72 -22.32 7.69
CA LYS A 141 -11.51 -23.46 6.79
C LYS A 141 -12.82 -23.85 6.08
N GLY A 142 -12.70 -24.47 4.91
CA GLY A 142 -13.82 -25.01 4.13
C GLY A 142 -14.92 -23.98 3.93
N LYS A 143 -16.17 -24.38 4.15
CA LYS A 143 -17.38 -23.55 3.96
C LYS A 143 -17.33 -22.19 4.70
N ALA A 144 -16.67 -22.14 5.88
CA ALA A 144 -16.53 -20.88 6.63
C ALA A 144 -15.63 -19.89 5.87
N PHE A 145 -14.52 -20.35 5.29
CA PHE A 145 -13.66 -19.53 4.45
C PHE A 145 -14.39 -19.08 3.17
N ASP A 146 -15.13 -19.99 2.50
CA ASP A 146 -15.91 -19.63 1.30
C ASP A 146 -16.93 -18.55 1.59
N ASN A 147 -17.59 -18.60 2.75
CA ASN A 147 -18.54 -17.58 3.19
C ASN A 147 -17.83 -16.25 3.46
N ALA A 148 -16.64 -16.27 4.07
CA ALA A 148 -15.83 -15.07 4.28
C ALA A 148 -15.44 -14.43 2.93
N VAL A 149 -14.98 -15.20 1.95
CA VAL A 149 -14.73 -14.72 0.59
C VAL A 149 -15.95 -14.03 -0.01
N LYS A 150 -17.14 -14.66 0.10
CA LYS A 150 -18.39 -14.07 -0.41
C LYS A 150 -18.74 -12.76 0.30
N GLN A 151 -18.50 -12.68 1.61
CA GLN A 151 -18.79 -11.48 2.39
C GLN A 151 -17.88 -10.32 1.98
N VAL A 152 -16.57 -10.54 1.85
CA VAL A 152 -15.64 -9.50 1.37
C VAL A 152 -16.01 -9.02 -0.04
N ILE A 153 -16.37 -9.95 -0.93
CA ILE A 153 -16.87 -9.60 -2.28
C ILE A 153 -18.14 -8.74 -2.19
N LYS A 154 -19.07 -9.08 -1.29
CA LYS A 154 -20.32 -8.34 -1.09
C LYS A 154 -20.06 -6.90 -0.63
N VAL A 155 -19.23 -6.72 0.41
CA VAL A 155 -18.84 -5.43 0.98
C VAL A 155 -18.26 -4.50 -0.10
N HIS A 156 -17.23 -4.95 -0.80
CA HIS A 156 -16.53 -4.11 -1.78
C HIS A 156 -17.37 -3.81 -3.03
N ALA A 157 -18.20 -4.77 -3.48
CA ALA A 157 -19.14 -4.51 -4.56
C ALA A 157 -20.22 -3.50 -4.16
N ARG A 158 -20.63 -3.50 -2.90
CA ARG A 158 -21.55 -2.52 -2.31
C ARG A 158 -20.92 -1.14 -2.27
N CYS A 159 -19.68 -1.01 -1.75
CA CYS A 159 -18.92 0.25 -1.78
C CYS A 159 -18.80 0.80 -3.20
N PHE A 160 -18.45 -0.05 -4.18
CA PHE A 160 -18.32 0.37 -5.57
C PHE A 160 -19.63 0.98 -6.10
N LYS A 161 -20.76 0.38 -5.79
CA LYS A 161 -22.07 0.85 -6.22
C LYS A 161 -22.50 2.13 -5.48
N GLU A 162 -22.45 2.12 -4.15
CA GLU A 162 -22.95 3.22 -3.31
C GLU A 162 -22.11 4.49 -3.49
N SER A 163 -20.79 4.38 -3.60
CA SER A 163 -19.91 5.54 -3.86
C SER A 163 -19.87 5.96 -5.32
N GLY A 164 -20.64 5.34 -6.21
CA GLY A 164 -20.73 5.73 -7.63
C GLY A 164 -19.41 5.61 -8.38
N LEU A 165 -18.53 4.65 -8.02
CA LEU A 165 -17.17 4.55 -8.55
C LEU A 165 -17.09 4.31 -10.06
N ALA A 166 -18.17 3.80 -10.66
CA ALA A 166 -18.24 3.59 -12.11
C ALA A 166 -18.06 4.88 -12.92
N LYS A 167 -18.45 6.03 -12.33
CA LYS A 167 -18.44 7.37 -12.95
C LYS A 167 -17.50 8.34 -12.22
N SER A 168 -16.66 7.87 -11.30
CA SER A 168 -15.73 8.70 -10.54
C SER A 168 -14.40 8.90 -11.25
N SER A 169 -13.56 9.80 -10.70
CA SER A 169 -12.17 9.99 -11.10
C SER A 169 -11.23 8.86 -10.66
N ILE A 170 -11.70 7.96 -9.78
CA ILE A 170 -10.91 6.85 -9.28
C ILE A 170 -10.82 5.79 -10.37
N GLU A 171 -9.58 5.44 -10.75
CA GLU A 171 -9.30 4.50 -11.84
C GLU A 171 -9.15 3.06 -11.36
N ALA A 172 -8.63 2.88 -10.13
CA ALA A 172 -8.44 1.55 -9.55
C ALA A 172 -8.45 1.56 -8.02
N TRP A 173 -8.88 0.42 -7.45
CA TRP A 173 -8.78 0.11 -6.04
C TRP A 173 -7.84 -1.08 -5.83
N HIS A 174 -6.72 -0.85 -5.17
CA HIS A 174 -5.68 -1.85 -4.90
C HIS A 174 -5.91 -2.46 -3.52
N MET A 175 -6.13 -3.76 -3.47
CA MET A 175 -6.34 -4.50 -2.21
C MET A 175 -5.06 -5.24 -1.83
N GLU A 176 -4.61 -5.01 -0.62
CA GLU A 176 -3.41 -5.59 -0.06
C GLU A 176 -3.75 -6.72 0.92
N PHE A 177 -3.19 -7.90 0.68
CA PHE A 177 -3.14 -8.97 1.66
C PHE A 177 -1.97 -8.73 2.62
N LEU A 178 -2.08 -9.22 3.84
CA LEU A 178 -1.03 -9.08 4.84
C LEU A 178 -0.44 -10.44 5.21
N ARG A 179 0.67 -10.42 5.92
CA ARG A 179 1.37 -11.63 6.38
C ARG A 179 0.59 -12.38 7.46
N GLY A 180 0.90 -13.68 7.65
CA GLY A 180 0.16 -14.59 8.53
C GLY A 180 0.11 -14.22 10.02
N VAL A 181 0.95 -13.28 10.47
CA VAL A 181 0.87 -12.72 11.83
C VAL A 181 -0.14 -11.58 11.93
N GLU A 182 -0.45 -10.93 10.83
CA GLU A 182 -1.36 -9.77 10.76
C GLU A 182 -2.77 -10.20 10.37
N PHE A 183 -2.88 -11.07 9.36
CA PHE A 183 -4.13 -11.69 8.92
C PHE A 183 -4.10 -13.19 9.15
N GLN A 184 -5.26 -13.82 9.30
CA GLN A 184 -5.38 -15.26 9.49
C GLN A 184 -5.87 -15.98 8.22
N ASN A 185 -6.53 -15.27 7.32
CA ASN A 185 -7.21 -15.86 6.18
C ASN A 185 -6.63 -15.39 4.85
N PHE A 186 -6.52 -14.09 4.63
CA PHE A 186 -6.02 -13.51 3.37
C PHE A 186 -4.53 -13.17 3.47
N THR A 187 -3.71 -14.21 3.56
CA THR A 187 -2.28 -14.16 3.89
C THR A 187 -1.36 -14.35 2.68
N ASN A 188 -1.91 -14.43 1.47
CA ASN A 188 -1.12 -14.55 0.25
C ASN A 188 -1.86 -13.99 -0.97
N ALA A 189 -1.10 -13.78 -2.05
CA ALA A 189 -1.60 -13.20 -3.28
C ALA A 189 -2.70 -14.05 -3.96
N ALA A 190 -2.66 -15.37 -3.85
CA ALA A 190 -3.65 -16.26 -4.48
C ALA A 190 -5.04 -16.12 -3.85
N LYS A 191 -5.09 -16.04 -2.51
CA LYS A 191 -6.34 -15.79 -1.77
C LYS A 191 -6.91 -14.40 -2.08
N ALA A 192 -6.05 -13.38 -2.12
CA ALA A 192 -6.42 -12.03 -2.52
C ALA A 192 -6.95 -11.99 -3.97
N ALA A 193 -6.30 -12.72 -4.89
CA ALA A 193 -6.73 -12.84 -6.28
C ALA A 193 -8.14 -13.41 -6.42
N THR A 194 -8.49 -14.40 -5.60
CA THR A 194 -9.84 -15.00 -5.58
C THR A 194 -10.90 -13.95 -5.28
N VAL A 195 -10.69 -13.13 -4.25
CA VAL A 195 -11.61 -12.06 -3.87
C VAL A 195 -11.70 -10.99 -4.94
N VAL A 196 -10.56 -10.46 -5.39
CA VAL A 196 -10.50 -9.37 -6.38
C VAL A 196 -11.17 -9.79 -7.70
N LYS A 197 -10.90 -11.00 -8.20
CA LYS A 197 -11.58 -11.54 -9.40
C LYS A 197 -13.09 -11.68 -9.16
N GLY A 198 -13.50 -12.12 -7.97
CA GLY A 198 -14.91 -12.22 -7.57
C GLY A 198 -15.62 -10.86 -7.55
N ILE A 199 -14.98 -9.83 -6.98
CA ILE A 199 -15.53 -8.46 -6.98
C ILE A 199 -15.68 -7.96 -8.43
N ASN A 200 -14.62 -8.05 -9.23
CA ASN A 200 -14.61 -7.58 -10.61
C ASN A 200 -15.68 -8.28 -11.47
N LYS A 201 -15.88 -9.58 -11.26
CA LYS A 201 -17.00 -10.33 -11.90
C LYS A 201 -18.36 -9.78 -11.46
N LYS A 202 -18.54 -9.52 -10.17
CA LYS A 202 -19.82 -9.04 -9.61
C LYS A 202 -20.18 -7.64 -10.10
N ILE A 203 -19.20 -6.73 -10.17
CA ILE A 203 -19.41 -5.35 -10.68
C ILE A 203 -19.29 -5.23 -12.20
N LYS A 204 -18.94 -6.31 -12.90
CA LYS A 204 -18.72 -6.35 -14.36
C LYS A 204 -17.69 -5.30 -14.86
N LYS A 205 -16.67 -5.02 -14.04
CA LYS A 205 -15.60 -4.06 -14.37
C LYS A 205 -14.27 -4.51 -13.76
N LYS A 206 -13.15 -4.35 -14.48
CA LYS A 206 -11.80 -4.68 -14.01
C LYS A 206 -11.20 -3.53 -13.20
N PHE A 207 -11.83 -3.21 -12.09
CA PHE A 207 -11.53 -2.02 -11.28
C PHE A 207 -10.68 -2.35 -10.05
N PHE A 208 -10.96 -3.47 -9.38
CA PHE A 208 -10.18 -3.93 -8.24
C PHE A 208 -8.93 -4.66 -8.71
N LYS A 209 -7.82 -4.42 -8.02
CA LYS A 209 -6.50 -4.99 -8.30
C LYS A 209 -5.93 -5.59 -7.02
N VAL A 210 -5.08 -6.60 -7.13
CA VAL A 210 -4.25 -7.07 -6.00
C VAL A 210 -3.00 -6.23 -5.96
N MET A 211 -2.71 -5.61 -4.83
CA MET A 211 -1.43 -4.99 -4.54
C MET A 211 -0.43 -6.08 -4.15
N ILE A 212 0.76 -6.04 -4.69
CA ILE A 212 1.84 -6.99 -4.38
C ILE A 212 2.88 -6.26 -3.54
N ASP A 213 2.98 -6.68 -2.30
CA ASP A 213 4.05 -6.26 -1.39
C ASP A 213 5.10 -7.38 -1.29
N ALA A 214 6.38 -7.03 -1.48
CA ALA A 214 7.45 -8.00 -1.52
C ALA A 214 7.69 -8.66 -0.15
N ALA A 215 7.52 -7.93 0.95
CA ALA A 215 7.63 -8.49 2.30
C ALA A 215 6.49 -9.47 2.58
N HIS A 216 5.27 -9.13 2.17
CA HIS A 216 4.10 -9.99 2.39
C HIS A 216 4.16 -11.26 1.53
N CYS A 217 4.63 -11.17 0.29
CA CYS A 217 4.90 -12.36 -0.53
C CYS A 217 5.97 -13.25 0.10
N GLY A 218 7.06 -12.66 0.58
CA GLY A 218 8.17 -13.37 1.20
C GLY A 218 7.82 -14.06 2.52
N ASP A 219 6.86 -13.53 3.26
CA ASP A 219 6.35 -14.10 4.51
C ASP A 219 5.12 -15.01 4.32
N SER A 220 4.65 -15.15 3.07
CA SER A 220 3.49 -16.00 2.77
C SER A 220 3.87 -17.49 2.72
N ASP A 221 2.84 -18.34 2.63
CA ASP A 221 2.95 -19.78 2.42
C ASP A 221 3.17 -20.19 0.95
N LEU A 222 3.32 -19.21 0.04
CA LEU A 222 3.62 -19.46 -1.37
C LEU A 222 5.12 -19.32 -1.66
N SER A 223 5.65 -20.26 -2.44
CA SER A 223 6.99 -20.16 -3.01
C SER A 223 7.11 -18.95 -3.97
N MET A 224 8.35 -18.62 -4.35
CA MET A 224 8.59 -17.57 -5.37
C MET A 224 7.91 -17.93 -6.69
N GLU A 225 8.01 -19.18 -7.15
CA GLU A 225 7.41 -19.65 -8.39
C GLU A 225 5.87 -19.59 -8.35
N GLU A 226 5.27 -19.88 -7.20
CA GLU A 226 3.83 -19.78 -7.02
C GLU A 226 3.37 -18.33 -7.06
N ASN A 227 4.10 -17.42 -6.40
CA ASN A 227 3.85 -15.97 -6.50
C ASN A 227 3.97 -15.47 -7.94
N GLU A 228 4.98 -15.91 -8.71
CA GLU A 228 5.10 -15.57 -10.14
C GLU A 228 3.90 -16.05 -10.96
N LYS A 229 3.41 -17.27 -10.72
CA LYS A 229 2.21 -17.80 -11.38
C LYS A 229 0.99 -16.94 -11.08
N VAL A 230 0.83 -16.51 -9.81
CA VAL A 230 -0.27 -15.63 -9.41
C VAL A 230 -0.15 -14.26 -10.09
N ILE A 231 1.04 -13.65 -10.15
CA ILE A 231 1.29 -12.38 -10.84
C ILE A 231 0.90 -12.48 -12.31
N LYS A 232 1.31 -13.55 -13.01
CA LYS A 232 0.95 -13.79 -14.41
C LYS A 232 -0.57 -13.95 -14.60
N ASP A 233 -1.24 -14.68 -13.70
CA ASP A 233 -2.70 -14.85 -13.73
C ASP A 233 -3.44 -13.52 -13.47
N LEU A 234 -3.01 -12.75 -12.48
CA LEU A 234 -3.56 -11.42 -12.21
C LEU A 234 -3.40 -10.48 -13.40
N ALA A 235 -2.24 -10.51 -14.07
CA ALA A 235 -1.99 -9.69 -15.24
C ALA A 235 -2.92 -10.04 -16.41
N LYS A 236 -3.14 -11.34 -16.69
CA LYS A 236 -4.07 -11.82 -17.71
C LYS A 236 -5.52 -11.37 -17.44
N ASN A 237 -5.91 -11.31 -16.17
CA ASN A 237 -7.25 -10.91 -15.74
C ASN A 237 -7.38 -9.40 -15.58
N ASP A 238 -6.33 -8.62 -15.88
CA ASP A 238 -6.24 -7.17 -15.59
C ASP A 238 -6.58 -6.85 -14.13
N ALA A 239 -6.08 -7.66 -13.22
CA ALA A 239 -6.27 -7.57 -11.77
C ALA A 239 -4.95 -7.36 -11.00
N LEU A 240 -3.83 -7.16 -11.71
CA LEU A 240 -2.52 -6.86 -11.12
C LEU A 240 -2.43 -5.37 -10.80
N GLY A 241 -2.04 -5.05 -9.56
CA GLY A 241 -2.04 -3.70 -9.00
C GLY A 241 -0.67 -3.05 -8.93
N ILE A 242 -0.52 -2.14 -7.98
CA ILE A 242 0.76 -1.48 -7.65
C ILE A 242 1.69 -2.46 -6.94
N PHE A 243 2.98 -2.11 -6.94
CA PHE A 243 4.02 -2.90 -6.28
C PHE A 243 4.61 -2.11 -5.10
N HIS A 244 4.70 -2.75 -3.92
CA HIS A 244 5.43 -2.25 -2.77
C HIS A 244 6.80 -2.92 -2.69
N ALA A 245 7.85 -2.10 -2.76
CA ALA A 245 9.22 -2.48 -2.48
C ALA A 245 9.45 -2.36 -0.97
N SER A 246 9.31 -3.47 -0.27
CA SER A 246 9.35 -3.61 1.17
C SER A 246 10.18 -4.84 1.50
N ALA A 247 11.09 -4.77 2.47
CA ALA A 247 11.96 -5.89 2.79
C ALA A 247 11.24 -6.91 3.71
N LYS A 248 11.42 -8.19 3.41
CA LYS A 248 10.81 -9.30 4.16
C LYS A 248 11.24 -9.33 5.63
N THR A 249 12.53 -9.22 5.88
CA THR A 249 13.12 -9.43 7.21
C THR A 249 13.21 -8.15 8.02
N THR A 250 13.59 -7.06 7.39
CA THR A 250 13.72 -5.73 8.02
C THR A 250 13.08 -4.68 7.14
N ARG A 251 11.88 -4.29 7.47
CA ARG A 251 11.08 -3.37 6.65
C ARG A 251 11.64 -1.94 6.55
N GLY A 252 12.72 -1.66 7.24
CA GLY A 252 13.43 -0.39 7.15
C GLY A 252 14.69 -0.39 6.29
N CYS A 253 15.06 -1.54 5.68
CA CYS A 253 16.31 -1.68 4.94
C CYS A 253 16.15 -2.61 3.73
N LEU A 254 16.08 -2.05 2.52
CA LEU A 254 15.91 -2.84 1.30
C LEU A 254 17.15 -3.68 0.93
N SER A 255 18.31 -3.37 1.47
CA SER A 255 19.52 -4.16 1.25
C SER A 255 19.48 -5.57 1.87
N THR A 256 18.48 -5.83 2.72
CA THR A 256 18.26 -7.12 3.37
C THR A 256 17.05 -7.88 2.85
N ASP A 257 16.59 -7.58 1.63
CA ASP A 257 15.36 -8.13 1.07
C ASP A 257 15.42 -9.65 0.75
N ASP A 258 16.58 -10.28 0.83
CA ASP A 258 16.86 -11.67 0.44
C ASP A 258 16.43 -12.03 -1.01
N GLY A 259 16.38 -11.03 -1.90
CA GLY A 259 16.10 -11.19 -3.33
C GLY A 259 14.63 -11.08 -3.72
N TRP A 260 13.68 -11.03 -2.79
CA TRP A 260 12.24 -11.00 -3.08
C TRP A 260 11.82 -9.81 -3.94
N ILE A 261 12.30 -8.60 -3.63
CA ILE A 261 11.97 -7.40 -4.42
C ILE A 261 12.42 -7.58 -5.87
N GLY A 262 13.65 -8.04 -6.07
CA GLY A 262 14.22 -8.25 -7.41
C GLY A 262 13.48 -9.30 -8.21
N ALA A 263 13.19 -10.46 -7.61
CA ALA A 263 12.50 -11.57 -8.26
C ALA A 263 11.05 -11.20 -8.64
N LEU A 264 10.30 -10.57 -7.73
CA LEU A 264 8.92 -10.17 -8.03
C LEU A 264 8.85 -9.05 -9.06
N LEU A 265 9.77 -8.07 -9.05
CA LEU A 265 9.86 -7.07 -10.12
C LEU A 265 10.17 -7.72 -11.48
N ALA A 266 11.04 -8.75 -11.51
CA ALA A 266 11.31 -9.52 -12.73
C ALA A 266 10.07 -10.28 -13.21
N ALA A 267 9.24 -10.80 -12.30
CA ALA A 267 7.96 -11.44 -12.64
C ALA A 267 6.91 -10.43 -13.18
N TYR A 268 6.90 -9.21 -12.66
CA TYR A 268 6.03 -8.13 -13.14
C TYR A 268 6.42 -7.64 -14.54
N ALA A 269 7.73 -7.50 -14.78
CA ALA A 269 8.27 -6.83 -15.96
C ALA A 269 7.63 -7.33 -17.27
N PRO A 270 7.59 -8.65 -17.58
CA PRO A 270 7.05 -9.15 -18.86
C PRO A 270 5.53 -8.99 -18.97
N THR A 271 4.82 -8.64 -17.89
CA THR A 271 3.36 -8.47 -17.92
C THR A 271 2.93 -7.18 -18.58
N GLY A 272 3.81 -6.19 -18.71
CA GLY A 272 3.49 -4.82 -19.15
C GLY A 272 2.55 -4.05 -18.21
N LYS A 273 2.30 -4.56 -17.00
CA LYS A 273 1.37 -3.96 -16.02
C LYS A 273 2.07 -3.17 -14.90
N LEU A 274 3.40 -3.21 -14.81
CA LEU A 274 4.16 -2.44 -13.83
C LEU A 274 4.13 -0.96 -14.19
N LYS A 275 3.35 -0.18 -13.45
CA LYS A 275 3.23 1.27 -13.65
C LYS A 275 3.75 2.08 -12.47
N HIS A 276 3.56 1.57 -11.25
CA HIS A 276 3.91 2.27 -10.02
C HIS A 276 4.63 1.32 -9.06
N VAL A 277 5.76 1.77 -8.53
CA VAL A 277 6.50 1.11 -7.45
C VAL A 277 6.62 2.07 -6.29
N PHE A 278 6.23 1.63 -5.11
CA PHE A 278 6.38 2.42 -3.88
C PHE A 278 7.43 1.80 -2.97
N VAL A 279 8.34 2.63 -2.48
CA VAL A 279 9.23 2.26 -1.38
C VAL A 279 8.43 2.37 -0.08
N GLU A 280 8.26 1.25 0.60
CA GLU A 280 7.57 1.18 1.87
C GLU A 280 8.52 0.67 2.94
N LEU A 281 8.90 1.55 3.84
CA LEU A 281 9.75 1.25 4.99
C LEU A 281 9.07 1.66 6.28
N PHE A 282 9.13 0.81 7.29
CA PHE A 282 8.58 1.08 8.62
C PHE A 282 9.67 1.54 9.58
N HIS A 283 9.33 2.46 10.45
CA HIS A 283 10.22 2.90 11.51
C HIS A 283 10.17 1.92 12.69
N HIS A 284 11.33 1.49 13.19
CA HIS A 284 11.43 0.53 14.28
C HIS A 284 10.78 1.00 15.61
N GLN A 285 10.58 2.30 15.78
CA GLN A 285 9.91 2.88 16.96
C GLN A 285 8.41 3.08 16.78
N ASP A 286 7.81 2.64 15.65
CA ASP A 286 6.39 2.83 15.42
C ASP A 286 5.56 2.09 16.49
N PRO A 287 4.75 2.80 17.28
CA PRO A 287 3.87 2.17 18.27
C PRO A 287 2.87 1.18 17.65
N ALA A 288 2.40 1.43 16.44
CA ALA A 288 1.48 0.55 15.74
C ALA A 288 2.09 -0.83 15.45
N LEU A 289 3.43 -0.92 15.37
CA LEU A 289 4.14 -2.19 15.18
C LEU A 289 4.45 -2.94 16.49
N ALA A 290 4.10 -2.39 17.65
CA ALA A 290 4.37 -3.05 18.93
C ALA A 290 3.76 -4.46 19.05
N PRO A 291 2.51 -4.71 18.61
CA PRO A 291 1.93 -6.06 18.59
C PRO A 291 2.72 -7.02 17.68
N LEU A 292 3.19 -6.54 16.53
CA LEU A 292 4.01 -7.36 15.62
C LEU A 292 5.37 -7.68 16.21
N ARG A 293 6.02 -6.73 16.89
CA ARG A 293 7.29 -6.98 17.59
C ARG A 293 7.14 -8.02 18.69
N LYS A 294 5.99 -8.05 19.35
CA LYS A 294 5.67 -9.08 20.36
C LYS A 294 5.42 -10.45 19.74
N ALA A 295 4.75 -10.48 18.58
CA ALA A 295 4.39 -11.71 17.89
C ALA A 295 5.54 -12.32 17.08
N VAL A 296 6.42 -11.48 16.52
CA VAL A 296 7.53 -11.91 15.64
C VAL A 296 8.85 -11.42 16.24
N LYS A 297 9.64 -12.36 16.76
CA LYS A 297 10.97 -12.05 17.29
C LYS A 297 11.83 -11.38 16.21
N GLY A 298 12.40 -10.23 16.54
CA GLY A 298 13.24 -9.45 15.63
C GLY A 298 12.47 -8.46 14.75
N HIS A 299 11.14 -8.52 14.68
CA HIS A 299 10.36 -7.53 13.94
C HIS A 299 10.50 -6.14 14.57
N GLY A 300 10.83 -5.12 13.76
CA GLY A 300 11.07 -3.77 14.25
C GLY A 300 12.35 -3.58 15.07
N VAL A 301 13.26 -4.55 15.07
CA VAL A 301 14.64 -4.31 15.46
C VAL A 301 15.22 -3.27 14.52
N ASN A 302 16.10 -2.38 14.99
CA ASN A 302 16.60 -1.22 14.26
C ASN A 302 16.55 -1.36 12.72
N THR A 303 15.46 -0.92 12.12
CA THR A 303 15.20 -1.05 10.68
C THR A 303 15.90 0.03 9.85
N THR A 304 16.55 1.01 10.50
CA THR A 304 17.33 2.06 9.84
C THR A 304 18.83 1.78 9.82
N ASP A 305 19.28 0.70 10.47
CA ASP A 305 20.68 0.25 10.55
C ASP A 305 21.68 1.39 10.86
N GLY A 306 21.32 2.30 11.75
CA GLY A 306 22.08 3.48 12.13
C GLY A 306 21.90 4.70 11.23
N ARG A 307 21.21 4.57 10.10
CA ARG A 307 20.82 5.70 9.25
C ARG A 307 19.61 6.43 9.84
N THR A 308 19.43 7.70 9.49
CA THR A 308 18.15 8.36 9.70
C THR A 308 17.07 7.72 8.83
N TYR A 309 15.81 7.79 9.24
CA TYR A 309 14.71 7.26 8.43
C TYR A 309 14.67 7.86 7.01
N ASN A 310 14.87 9.20 6.90
CA ASN A 310 14.95 9.86 5.59
C ASN A 310 16.09 9.28 4.72
N LYS A 311 17.23 8.97 5.31
CA LYS A 311 18.37 8.35 4.60
C LYS A 311 18.01 6.94 4.14
N ALA A 312 17.38 6.13 4.99
CA ALA A 312 16.93 4.78 4.65
C ALA A 312 15.93 4.81 3.49
N VAL A 313 14.94 5.72 3.52
CA VAL A 313 13.97 5.90 2.42
C VAL A 313 14.66 6.34 1.14
N THR A 314 15.61 7.30 1.22
CA THR A 314 16.39 7.77 0.05
C THR A 314 17.17 6.62 -0.57
N ASP A 315 17.83 5.80 0.23
CA ASP A 315 18.60 4.64 -0.24
C ASP A 315 17.68 3.59 -0.89
N GLY A 316 16.49 3.37 -0.32
CA GLY A 316 15.47 2.51 -0.91
C GLY A 316 14.98 3.01 -2.27
N VAL A 317 14.78 4.31 -2.42
CA VAL A 317 14.41 4.93 -3.71
C VAL A 317 15.53 4.76 -4.75
N ILE A 318 16.79 4.90 -4.35
CA ILE A 318 17.96 4.68 -5.21
C ILE A 318 18.02 3.21 -5.65
N ASP A 319 17.85 2.27 -4.71
CA ASP A 319 17.86 0.84 -5.00
C ASP A 319 16.75 0.45 -6.01
N VAL A 320 15.53 0.92 -5.79
CA VAL A 320 14.42 0.70 -6.72
C VAL A 320 14.73 1.28 -8.11
N ALA A 321 15.28 2.50 -8.19
CA ALA A 321 15.64 3.10 -9.46
C ALA A 321 16.71 2.28 -10.21
N HIS A 322 17.70 1.72 -9.51
CA HIS A 322 18.71 0.84 -10.10
C HIS A 322 18.10 -0.47 -10.62
N ARG A 323 17.20 -1.09 -9.85
CA ARG A 323 16.48 -2.31 -10.28
C ARG A 323 15.64 -2.05 -11.53
N LEU A 324 14.87 -0.96 -11.57
CA LEU A 324 14.09 -0.56 -12.74
C LEU A 324 14.99 -0.25 -13.94
N ASN A 325 16.11 0.44 -13.74
CA ASN A 325 17.07 0.72 -14.80
C ASN A 325 17.72 -0.56 -15.36
N ASN A 326 17.97 -1.56 -14.52
CA ASN A 326 18.45 -2.87 -14.96
C ASN A 326 17.41 -3.55 -15.87
N LEU A 327 16.15 -3.60 -15.43
CA LEU A 327 15.05 -4.17 -16.22
C LEU A 327 14.85 -3.43 -17.55
N ALA A 328 14.91 -2.09 -17.55
CA ALA A 328 14.79 -1.28 -18.76
C ALA A 328 15.97 -1.51 -19.73
N SER A 329 17.21 -1.59 -19.22
CA SER A 329 18.40 -1.88 -20.03
C SER A 329 18.34 -3.27 -20.69
N ARG A 330 17.66 -4.22 -20.05
CA ARG A 330 17.39 -5.56 -20.59
C ARG A 330 16.12 -5.60 -21.45
N LYS A 331 15.47 -4.49 -21.71
CA LYS A 331 14.22 -4.36 -22.48
C LYS A 331 13.06 -5.18 -21.91
N LEU A 332 13.05 -5.43 -20.61
CA LEU A 332 11.99 -6.15 -19.92
C LEU A 332 10.83 -5.22 -19.50
N ILE A 333 11.10 -3.92 -19.38
CA ILE A 333 10.11 -2.85 -19.17
C ILE A 333 10.40 -1.68 -20.12
N ALA A 334 9.35 -0.88 -20.42
CA ALA A 334 9.45 0.30 -21.27
C ALA A 334 9.94 1.52 -20.49
#